data_d07a0d26a12f6e704327d97500ea60ed
#
_entry.id   d07a0d26a12f6e704327d97500ea60ed
#
_cell.length_a   1.000
_cell.length_b   1.000
_cell.length_c   1.000
_cell.angle_alpha   90.00
_cell.angle_beta   90.00
_cell.angle_gamma   90.00
#
_symmetry.space_group_name_H-M   'P 1'
#
loop_
_entity.id
_entity.type
_entity.pdbx_description
1 polymer ?
#
loop_
_entity_poly.entity_id
_entity_poly.type
_entity_poly.pdbx_seq_one_letter_code
_entity_poly.pdbx_strand_id
1 'polypeptide(L)'
;MLLSRRYQFLFVHIAKTGGTSVRNALQRYRWRDPYYFPQWIASKLSGVTGHSLGIKLPRHCKAITAQEMLPREVYQGLFKFAFVRNPWDLQVSSYHHIKRERPHLLEDNETFSAFLQRKLDPLREWQYHIDTSITPQLDYLVDLRGNQIVDFVGRYESLQADFDHCCERIGLPLQALPHRRRADDRSAYREYYDDESKALVERHFAADIEAFGYEF
;
A
#
# COMPACT_ATOMS: atom_id res chain seq x y z
N MET A 1 -1.85 1.25 -7.47
CA MET A 1 -3.00 2.16 -7.26
C MET A 1 -4.28 1.63 -7.90
N LEU A 2 -5.43 2.19 -7.55
CA LEU A 2 -6.70 1.96 -8.22
C LEU A 2 -7.38 3.30 -8.47
N LEU A 3 -7.63 3.62 -9.74
CA LEU A 3 -8.24 4.87 -10.19
C LEU A 3 -9.64 4.60 -10.74
N SER A 4 -10.60 5.44 -10.40
CA SER A 4 -11.86 5.58 -11.11
C SER A 4 -12.17 7.05 -11.38
N ARG A 5 -12.31 7.41 -12.65
CA ARG A 5 -12.70 8.76 -13.07
C ARG A 5 -14.22 8.97 -12.92
N ARG A 6 -15.00 7.91 -13.11
CA ARG A 6 -16.46 7.96 -12.95
C ARG A 6 -16.86 8.28 -11.51
N TYR A 7 -16.20 7.63 -10.54
CA TYR A 7 -16.47 7.80 -9.10
C TYR A 7 -15.49 8.77 -8.44
N GLN A 8 -14.65 9.45 -9.23
CA GLN A 8 -13.72 10.50 -8.81
C GLN A 8 -12.85 10.11 -7.62
N PHE A 9 -12.23 8.93 -7.64
CA PHE A 9 -11.31 8.53 -6.58
C PHE A 9 -10.00 7.92 -7.10
N LEU A 10 -8.97 8.06 -6.26
CA LEU A 10 -7.68 7.42 -6.40
C LEU A 10 -7.30 6.73 -5.08
N PHE A 11 -7.25 5.42 -5.08
CA PHE A 11 -6.74 4.63 -3.98
C PHE A 11 -5.24 4.39 -4.15
N VAL A 12 -4.43 4.98 -3.26
CA VAL A 12 -2.97 4.77 -3.17
C VAL A 12 -2.73 3.49 -2.36
N HIS A 13 -2.24 2.44 -3.01
CA HIS A 13 -2.13 1.12 -2.41
C HIS A 13 -0.73 0.90 -1.81
N ILE A 14 -0.57 1.19 -0.53
CA ILE A 14 0.62 0.84 0.25
C ILE A 14 0.61 -0.66 0.56
N ALA A 15 1.77 -1.30 0.52
CA ALA A 15 1.87 -2.74 0.79
C ALA A 15 1.57 -3.07 2.25
N LYS A 16 0.90 -4.18 2.51
CA LYS A 16 0.64 -4.74 3.87
C LYS A 16 -0.31 -3.94 4.77
N THR A 17 -1.01 -2.95 4.25
CA THR A 17 -1.99 -2.10 4.96
C THR A 17 -3.46 -2.49 4.70
N GLY A 18 -3.76 -3.75 4.41
CA GLY A 18 -5.12 -4.19 4.08
C GLY A 18 -5.58 -3.87 2.66
N GLY A 19 -4.74 -3.25 1.85
CA GLY A 19 -5.07 -2.74 0.52
C GLY A 19 -5.58 -3.79 -0.48
N THR A 20 -5.35 -5.10 -0.25
CA THR A 20 -5.94 -6.15 -1.09
C THR A 20 -7.45 -6.24 -0.87
N SER A 21 -7.94 -6.16 0.37
CA SER A 21 -9.36 -6.16 0.71
C SER A 21 -10.06 -4.93 0.14
N VAL A 22 -9.49 -3.75 0.36
CA VAL A 22 -9.97 -2.47 -0.19
C VAL A 22 -10.03 -2.51 -1.72
N ARG A 23 -8.94 -2.97 -2.37
CA ARG A 23 -8.89 -3.10 -3.82
C ARG A 23 -9.97 -4.04 -4.35
N ASN A 24 -10.20 -5.18 -3.72
CA ASN A 24 -11.23 -6.15 -4.14
C ASN A 24 -12.63 -5.55 -4.02
N ALA A 25 -12.91 -4.81 -2.95
CA ALA A 25 -14.18 -4.12 -2.77
C ALA A 25 -14.43 -3.04 -3.84
N LEU A 26 -13.37 -2.30 -4.21
CA LEU A 26 -13.46 -1.21 -5.19
C LEU A 26 -13.31 -1.65 -6.65
N GLN A 27 -12.85 -2.87 -6.92
CA GLN A 27 -12.51 -3.31 -8.27
C GLN A 27 -13.71 -3.28 -9.23
N ARG A 28 -14.91 -3.61 -8.75
CA ARG A 28 -16.15 -3.56 -9.56
C ARG A 28 -16.46 -2.14 -10.05
N TYR A 29 -16.14 -1.12 -9.27
CA TYR A 29 -16.37 0.29 -9.64
C TYR A 29 -15.35 0.77 -10.66
N ARG A 30 -14.13 0.27 -10.60
CA ARG A 30 -13.12 0.50 -11.63
C ARG A 30 -13.56 -0.09 -12.99
N TRP A 31 -14.10 -1.30 -13.00
CA TRP A 31 -14.56 -1.93 -14.26
C TRP A 31 -15.78 -1.23 -14.87
N ARG A 32 -16.60 -0.59 -14.07
CA ARG A 32 -17.75 0.22 -14.52
C ARG A 32 -17.35 1.63 -14.98
N ASP A 33 -16.08 1.98 -14.87
CA ASP A 33 -15.54 3.24 -15.35
C ASP A 33 -15.41 3.18 -16.88
N PRO A 34 -16.09 4.08 -17.66
CA PRO A 34 -16.02 4.06 -19.11
C PRO A 34 -14.61 4.29 -19.66
N TYR A 35 -13.74 4.93 -18.89
CA TYR A 35 -12.34 5.14 -19.27
C TYR A 35 -11.45 3.93 -19.02
N TYR A 36 -11.91 2.93 -18.28
CA TYR A 36 -11.08 1.76 -17.94
C TYR A 36 -10.74 0.93 -19.17
N PHE A 37 -11.73 0.60 -19.99
CA PHE A 37 -11.54 -0.27 -21.15
C PHE A 37 -10.67 0.36 -22.25
N PRO A 38 -10.89 1.62 -22.68
CA PRO A 38 -9.97 2.30 -23.59
C PRO A 38 -8.53 2.37 -23.09
N GLN A 39 -8.33 2.69 -21.81
CA GLN A 39 -6.99 2.69 -21.21
C GLN A 39 -6.35 1.31 -21.16
N TRP A 40 -7.13 0.27 -20.90
CA TRP A 40 -6.63 -1.09 -20.91
C TRP A 40 -6.17 -1.51 -22.31
N ILE A 41 -6.96 -1.20 -23.36
CA ILE A 41 -6.57 -1.42 -24.76
C ILE A 41 -5.29 -0.66 -25.09
N ALA A 42 -5.25 0.65 -24.80
CA ALA A 42 -4.07 1.48 -25.04
C ALA A 42 -2.82 0.92 -24.34
N SER A 43 -2.97 0.46 -23.09
CA SER A 43 -1.87 -0.20 -22.36
C SER A 43 -1.40 -1.52 -22.99
N LYS A 44 -2.31 -2.27 -23.62
CA LYS A 44 -1.94 -3.49 -24.36
C LYS A 44 -1.22 -3.15 -25.66
N LEU A 45 -1.72 -2.17 -26.40
CA LEU A 45 -1.08 -1.67 -27.62
C LEU A 45 0.30 -1.10 -27.34
N SER A 46 0.53 -0.48 -26.20
CA SER A 46 1.86 -0.01 -25.76
C SER A 46 2.89 -1.15 -25.73
N GLY A 47 2.47 -2.35 -25.30
CA GLY A 47 3.35 -3.54 -25.31
C GLY A 47 3.70 -4.06 -26.70
N VAL A 48 2.86 -3.79 -27.70
CA VAL A 48 3.08 -4.22 -29.09
C VAL A 48 3.87 -3.18 -29.87
N THR A 49 3.56 -1.90 -29.67
CA THR A 49 4.16 -0.79 -30.45
C THR A 49 5.48 -0.30 -29.88
N GLY A 50 5.81 -0.66 -28.63
CA GLY A 50 6.96 -0.09 -27.90
C GLY A 50 6.77 1.35 -27.46
N HIS A 51 5.60 1.96 -27.72
CA HIS A 51 5.29 3.34 -27.35
C HIS A 51 4.27 3.40 -26.18
N SER A 52 4.42 4.37 -25.30
CA SER A 52 3.45 4.58 -24.19
C SER A 52 2.17 5.22 -24.72
N LEU A 53 1.17 4.38 -25.03
CA LEU A 53 -0.15 4.82 -25.54
C LEU A 53 -1.20 4.98 -24.44
N GLY A 54 -0.89 4.57 -23.21
CA GLY A 54 -1.84 4.62 -22.09
C GLY A 54 -1.15 4.78 -20.74
N ILE A 55 -1.86 5.42 -19.81
CA ILE A 55 -1.39 5.62 -18.44
C ILE A 55 -1.63 4.33 -17.64
N LYS A 56 -0.55 3.70 -17.17
CA LYS A 56 -0.61 2.55 -16.28
C LYS A 56 0.01 2.90 -14.95
N LEU A 57 -0.83 3.12 -13.95
CA LEU A 57 -0.38 3.33 -12.57
C LEU A 57 -0.02 1.97 -11.93
N PRO A 58 1.23 1.74 -11.53
CA PRO A 58 1.64 0.53 -10.82
C PRO A 58 0.85 0.34 -9.52
N ARG A 59 0.78 -0.92 -9.04
CA ARG A 59 0.00 -1.22 -7.82
C ARG A 59 0.52 -0.45 -6.61
N HIS A 60 1.81 -0.48 -6.38
CA HIS A 60 2.49 0.11 -5.21
C HIS A 60 3.35 1.28 -5.65
N CYS A 61 2.78 2.27 -6.36
CA CYS A 61 3.48 3.51 -6.66
C CYS A 61 3.05 4.63 -5.69
N LYS A 62 3.92 5.63 -5.53
CA LYS A 62 3.70 6.79 -4.68
C LYS A 62 2.63 7.71 -5.28
N ALA A 63 1.91 8.49 -4.47
CA ALA A 63 0.86 9.40 -4.93
C ALA A 63 1.38 10.42 -5.97
N ILE A 64 2.61 10.88 -5.82
CA ILE A 64 3.27 11.77 -6.77
C ILE A 64 3.33 11.19 -8.18
N THR A 65 3.45 9.85 -8.33
CA THR A 65 3.42 9.22 -9.66
C THR A 65 2.09 9.49 -10.38
N ALA A 66 0.98 9.45 -9.65
CA ALA A 66 -0.33 9.77 -10.24
C ALA A 66 -0.48 11.26 -10.52
N GLN A 67 0.08 12.12 -9.66
CA GLN A 67 0.08 13.57 -9.85
C GLN A 67 0.81 13.98 -11.14
N GLU A 68 1.95 13.34 -11.43
CA GLU A 68 2.76 13.63 -12.61
C GLU A 68 2.21 12.99 -13.91
N MET A 69 1.55 11.82 -13.77
CA MET A 69 1.07 11.08 -14.94
C MET A 69 -0.35 11.46 -15.39
N LEU A 70 -1.18 11.98 -14.49
CA LEU A 70 -2.56 12.35 -14.81
C LEU A 70 -2.65 13.83 -15.24
N PRO A 71 -3.56 14.19 -16.16
CA PRO A 71 -3.89 15.60 -16.41
C PRO A 71 -4.27 16.29 -15.08
N ARG A 72 -3.79 17.54 -14.92
CA ARG A 72 -3.94 18.28 -13.67
C ARG A 72 -5.38 18.37 -13.18
N GLU A 73 -6.32 18.68 -14.07
CA GLU A 73 -7.75 18.80 -13.73
C GLU A 73 -8.31 17.44 -13.26
N VAL A 74 -7.87 16.33 -13.88
CA VAL A 74 -8.28 14.98 -13.48
C VAL A 74 -7.77 14.69 -12.08
N TYR A 75 -6.47 14.90 -11.81
CA TYR A 75 -5.88 14.63 -10.50
C TYR A 75 -6.50 15.47 -9.39
N GLN A 76 -6.73 16.76 -9.64
CA GLN A 76 -7.34 17.68 -8.67
C GLN A 76 -8.80 17.32 -8.34
N GLY A 77 -9.57 16.80 -9.29
CA GLY A 77 -10.95 16.37 -9.07
C GLY A 77 -11.10 15.03 -8.37
N LEU A 78 -10.02 14.30 -8.08
CA LEU A 78 -10.09 13.01 -7.41
C LEU A 78 -10.05 13.16 -5.89
N PHE A 79 -10.88 12.38 -5.18
CA PHE A 79 -10.65 12.08 -3.77
C PHE A 79 -9.56 11.02 -3.64
N LYS A 80 -8.41 11.43 -3.11
CA LYS A 80 -7.21 10.60 -2.98
C LYS A 80 -7.10 10.08 -1.55
N PHE A 81 -7.01 8.75 -1.40
CA PHE A 81 -6.91 8.15 -0.08
C PHE A 81 -5.97 6.94 -0.05
N ALA A 82 -5.47 6.65 1.13
CA ALA A 82 -4.61 5.51 1.42
C ALA A 82 -4.94 4.93 2.78
N PHE A 83 -4.37 3.76 3.07
CA PHE A 83 -4.37 3.20 4.42
C PHE A 83 -2.94 2.96 4.87
N VAL A 84 -2.67 3.30 6.12
CA VAL A 84 -1.40 3.04 6.81
C VAL A 84 -1.61 2.01 7.91
N ARG A 85 -0.54 1.47 8.43
CA ARG A 85 -0.53 0.45 9.48
C ARG A 85 0.61 0.70 10.44
N ASN A 86 0.43 0.35 11.70
CA ASN A 86 1.50 0.37 12.69
C ASN A 86 2.77 -0.29 12.11
N PRO A 87 3.93 0.42 12.04
CA PRO A 87 5.13 -0.07 11.37
C PRO A 87 5.63 -1.41 11.91
N TRP A 88 5.59 -1.64 13.20
CA TRP A 88 5.97 -2.93 13.79
C TRP A 88 5.04 -4.05 13.35
N ASP A 89 3.73 -3.84 13.39
CA ASP A 89 2.74 -4.80 12.94
C ASP A 89 2.83 -5.06 11.41
N LEU A 90 3.19 -4.03 10.64
CA LEU A 90 3.44 -4.14 9.20
C LEU A 90 4.62 -5.09 8.90
N GLN A 91 5.73 -5.01 9.66
CA GLN A 91 6.88 -5.87 9.45
C GLN A 91 6.57 -7.34 9.79
N VAL A 92 5.86 -7.60 10.86
CA VAL A 92 5.39 -8.96 11.18
C VAL A 92 4.45 -9.49 10.08
N SER A 93 3.54 -8.64 9.57
CA SER A 93 2.69 -9.00 8.43
C SER A 93 3.49 -9.30 7.15
N SER A 94 4.58 -8.60 6.94
CA SER A 94 5.50 -8.83 5.81
C SER A 94 6.21 -10.17 5.95
N TYR A 95 6.77 -10.49 7.12
CA TYR A 95 7.41 -11.77 7.41
C TYR A 95 6.48 -12.96 7.16
N HIS A 96 5.29 -12.94 7.74
CA HIS A 96 4.30 -14.01 7.52
C HIS A 96 3.85 -14.13 6.07
N HIS A 97 3.79 -13.02 5.35
CA HIS A 97 3.48 -13.05 3.93
C HIS A 97 4.57 -13.74 3.13
N ILE A 98 5.85 -13.38 3.38
CA ILE A 98 6.99 -14.03 2.72
C ILE A 98 7.02 -15.52 3.08
N LYS A 99 6.90 -15.86 4.36
CA LYS A 99 6.89 -17.24 4.83
C LYS A 99 5.83 -18.11 4.15
N ARG A 100 4.62 -17.55 3.92
CA ARG A 100 3.52 -18.29 3.29
C ARG A 100 3.57 -18.31 1.76
N GLU A 101 3.85 -17.17 1.13
CA GLU A 101 3.71 -17.01 -0.31
C GLU A 101 5.03 -17.18 -1.07
N ARG A 102 6.17 -17.00 -0.39
CA ARG A 102 7.52 -16.97 -0.95
C ARG A 102 8.56 -17.56 -0.02
N PRO A 103 8.38 -18.79 0.51
CA PRO A 103 9.28 -19.36 1.53
C PRO A 103 10.74 -19.43 1.05
N HIS A 104 10.98 -19.55 -0.26
CA HIS A 104 12.33 -19.55 -0.85
C HIS A 104 13.09 -18.23 -0.71
N LEU A 105 12.44 -17.16 -0.23
CA LEU A 105 13.08 -15.87 0.07
C LEU A 105 13.51 -15.76 1.54
N LEU A 106 13.22 -16.76 2.35
CA LEU A 106 13.73 -16.90 3.71
C LEU A 106 14.94 -17.83 3.72
N GLU A 107 15.88 -17.57 4.61
CA GLU A 107 16.94 -18.51 4.92
C GLU A 107 16.40 -19.68 5.76
N ASP A 108 17.10 -20.81 5.77
CA ASP A 108 16.69 -21.99 6.53
C ASP A 108 16.58 -21.65 8.02
N ASN A 109 15.39 -21.88 8.61
CA ASN A 109 15.08 -21.57 10.01
C ASN A 109 15.24 -20.09 10.40
N GLU A 110 15.16 -19.17 9.43
CA GLU A 110 15.29 -17.73 9.69
C GLU A 110 14.24 -17.24 10.69
N THR A 111 14.69 -16.68 11.81
CA THR A 111 13.83 -16.05 12.81
C THR A 111 13.30 -14.71 12.30
N PHE A 112 12.26 -14.18 12.94
CA PHE A 112 11.74 -12.86 12.59
C PHE A 112 12.80 -11.75 12.76
N SER A 113 13.58 -11.80 13.84
CA SER A 113 14.62 -10.80 14.11
C SER A 113 15.73 -10.85 13.04
N ALA A 114 16.21 -12.05 12.68
CA ALA A 114 17.20 -12.23 11.60
C ALA A 114 16.65 -11.73 10.24
N PHE A 115 15.41 -12.11 9.90
CA PHE A 115 14.75 -11.62 8.70
C PHE A 115 14.67 -10.09 8.67
N LEU A 116 14.35 -9.45 9.79
CA LEU A 116 14.21 -8.01 9.88
C LEU A 116 15.56 -7.30 9.72
N GLN A 117 16.61 -7.79 10.37
CA GLN A 117 17.97 -7.28 10.21
C GLN A 117 18.41 -7.36 8.75
N ARG A 118 18.30 -8.54 8.14
CA ARG A 118 18.64 -8.74 6.72
C ARG A 118 17.79 -7.88 5.81
N LYS A 119 16.48 -7.79 6.07
CA LYS A 119 15.56 -7.00 5.26
C LYS A 119 15.91 -5.51 5.25
N LEU A 120 16.30 -4.95 6.38
CA LEU A 120 16.60 -3.53 6.55
C LEU A 120 18.09 -3.20 6.35
N ASP A 121 18.92 -4.19 5.99
CA ASP A 121 20.31 -3.95 5.61
C ASP A 121 20.38 -3.14 4.30
N PRO A 122 20.97 -1.94 4.30
CA PRO A 122 21.08 -1.11 3.10
C PRO A 122 22.01 -1.69 2.03
N LEU A 123 22.87 -2.65 2.40
CA LEU A 123 23.81 -3.30 1.48
C LEU A 123 23.22 -4.55 0.80
N ARG A 124 22.05 -5.00 1.21
CA ARG A 124 21.37 -6.14 0.63
C ARG A 124 20.95 -5.88 -0.83
N GLU A 125 21.11 -6.88 -1.66
CA GLU A 125 20.57 -6.84 -3.02
C GLU A 125 19.06 -6.60 -3.03
N TRP A 126 18.59 -5.79 -3.98
CA TRP A 126 17.17 -5.47 -4.13
C TRP A 126 16.36 -6.70 -4.50
N GLN A 127 15.24 -6.90 -3.79
CA GLN A 127 14.31 -8.00 -4.04
C GLN A 127 12.86 -7.49 -3.87
N TYR A 128 12.13 -7.44 -4.97
CA TYR A 128 10.81 -6.81 -5.04
C TYR A 128 9.86 -7.16 -3.89
N HIS A 129 9.71 -8.45 -3.55
CA HIS A 129 8.74 -8.88 -2.53
C HIS A 129 9.14 -8.53 -1.10
N ILE A 130 10.43 -8.37 -0.85
CA ILE A 130 10.98 -7.91 0.42
C ILE A 130 10.90 -6.38 0.48
N ASP A 131 11.31 -5.71 -0.60
CA ASP A 131 11.46 -4.26 -0.67
C ASP A 131 10.15 -3.47 -0.72
N THR A 132 9.05 -4.07 -1.17
CA THR A 132 7.74 -3.38 -1.22
C THR A 132 7.23 -2.89 0.13
N SER A 133 7.80 -3.31 1.25
CA SER A 133 7.41 -2.91 2.61
C SER A 133 8.57 -2.37 3.45
N ILE A 134 9.63 -1.89 2.80
CA ILE A 134 10.76 -1.17 3.42
C ILE A 134 10.54 0.35 3.35
N THR A 135 9.99 0.83 2.23
CA THR A 135 9.75 2.26 2.04
C THR A 135 8.77 2.78 3.11
N PRO A 136 9.11 3.86 3.83
CA PRO A 136 8.18 4.50 4.75
C PRO A 136 6.83 4.79 4.08
N GLN A 137 5.75 4.59 4.82
CA GLN A 137 4.40 4.76 4.30
C GLN A 137 4.11 6.22 3.95
N LEU A 138 4.68 7.14 4.73
CA LEU A 138 4.61 8.59 4.49
C LEU A 138 5.09 8.96 3.10
N ASP A 139 6.15 8.32 2.61
CA ASP A 139 6.71 8.56 1.29
C ASP A 139 5.73 8.28 0.13
N TYR A 140 4.71 7.46 0.36
CA TYR A 140 3.67 7.21 -0.62
C TYR A 140 2.64 8.34 -0.73
N LEU A 141 2.60 9.25 0.25
CA LEU A 141 1.52 10.18 0.48
C LEU A 141 1.92 11.65 0.26
N VAL A 142 3.22 11.91 0.11
CA VAL A 142 3.78 13.25 0.01
C VAL A 142 4.36 13.56 -1.37
N ASP A 143 4.49 14.86 -1.66
CA ASP A 143 5.26 15.38 -2.80
C ASP A 143 6.77 15.45 -2.48
N LEU A 144 7.56 15.94 -3.44
CA LEU A 144 9.02 16.10 -3.28
C LEU A 144 9.41 17.15 -2.22
N ARG A 145 8.46 17.96 -1.73
CA ARG A 145 8.67 18.97 -0.68
C ARG A 145 8.20 18.48 0.69
N GLY A 146 7.69 17.24 0.77
CA GLY A 146 7.13 16.66 1.98
C GLY A 146 5.67 17.07 2.27
N ASN A 147 4.98 17.77 1.38
CA ASN A 147 3.58 18.12 1.57
C ASN A 147 2.69 16.92 1.28
N GLN A 148 1.72 16.64 2.14
CA GLN A 148 0.73 15.60 1.90
C GLN A 148 -0.14 15.93 0.67
N ILE A 149 -0.20 15.01 -0.28
CA ILE A 149 -0.93 15.15 -1.55
C ILE A 149 -2.07 14.14 -1.69
N VAL A 150 -2.50 13.53 -0.58
CA VAL A 150 -3.70 12.71 -0.46
C VAL A 150 -4.68 13.39 0.50
N ASP A 151 -5.97 13.17 0.26
CA ASP A 151 -7.04 13.88 1.00
C ASP A 151 -7.41 13.15 2.29
N PHE A 152 -7.19 11.83 2.37
CA PHE A 152 -7.50 11.02 3.55
C PHE A 152 -6.50 9.87 3.74
N VAL A 153 -6.09 9.67 5.00
CA VAL A 153 -5.22 8.56 5.42
C VAL A 153 -5.94 7.77 6.50
N GLY A 154 -6.51 6.64 6.12
CA GLY A 154 -7.13 5.69 7.05
C GLY A 154 -6.11 4.75 7.69
N ARG A 155 -6.51 4.06 8.74
CA ARG A 155 -5.65 3.12 9.49
C ARG A 155 -6.09 1.67 9.27
N TYR A 156 -5.13 0.76 9.20
CA TYR A 156 -5.40 -0.68 9.14
C TYR A 156 -6.15 -1.17 10.40
N GLU A 157 -5.84 -0.57 11.52
CA GLU A 157 -6.40 -0.87 12.83
C GLU A 157 -7.91 -0.58 12.92
N SER A 158 -8.39 0.40 12.15
CA SER A 158 -9.80 0.79 11.96
C SER A 158 -10.28 0.60 10.52
N LEU A 159 -9.69 -0.35 9.78
CA LEU A 159 -9.81 -0.47 8.32
C LEU A 159 -11.26 -0.44 7.80
N GLN A 160 -12.20 -1.11 8.48
CA GLN A 160 -13.60 -1.14 8.05
C GLN A 160 -14.26 0.25 8.20
N ALA A 161 -14.12 0.87 9.37
CA ALA A 161 -14.72 2.17 9.64
C ALA A 161 -14.15 3.26 8.72
N ASP A 162 -12.82 3.27 8.52
CA ASP A 162 -12.16 4.23 7.64
C ASP A 162 -12.49 3.97 6.16
N PHE A 163 -12.73 2.71 5.77
CA PHE A 163 -13.19 2.38 4.43
C PHE A 163 -14.64 2.80 4.21
N ASP A 164 -15.50 2.66 5.21
CA ASP A 164 -16.89 3.13 5.16
C ASP A 164 -16.92 4.65 4.98
N HIS A 165 -16.10 5.40 5.72
CA HIS A 165 -15.92 6.84 5.52
C HIS A 165 -15.50 7.17 4.07
N CYS A 166 -14.54 6.41 3.50
CA CYS A 166 -14.17 6.60 2.09
C CYS A 166 -15.34 6.33 1.15
N CYS A 167 -16.14 5.29 1.40
CA CYS A 167 -17.31 4.95 0.58
C CYS A 167 -18.34 6.08 0.61
N GLU A 168 -18.66 6.63 1.78
CA GLU A 168 -19.56 7.78 1.92
C GLU A 168 -19.05 8.99 1.14
N ARG A 169 -17.76 9.29 1.28
CA ARG A 169 -17.12 10.44 0.62
C ARG A 169 -17.18 10.40 -0.89
N ILE A 170 -17.12 9.19 -1.48
CA ILE A 170 -17.15 8.98 -2.94
C ILE A 170 -18.54 8.52 -3.44
N GLY A 171 -19.56 8.52 -2.58
CA GLY A 171 -20.93 8.16 -2.95
C GLY A 171 -21.12 6.69 -3.30
N LEU A 172 -20.37 5.79 -2.65
CA LEU A 172 -20.53 4.35 -2.82
C LEU A 172 -21.32 3.74 -1.65
N PRO A 173 -22.10 2.67 -1.89
CA PRO A 173 -22.76 1.96 -0.80
C PRO A 173 -21.73 1.35 0.15
N LEU A 174 -22.03 1.38 1.44
CA LEU A 174 -21.27 0.69 2.46
C LEU A 174 -21.21 -0.80 2.16
N GLN A 175 -20.07 -1.41 2.39
CA GLN A 175 -19.86 -2.83 2.14
C GLN A 175 -18.80 -3.40 3.08
N ALA A 176 -19.04 -4.60 3.60
CA ALA A 176 -18.07 -5.31 4.40
C ALA A 176 -16.82 -5.63 3.55
N LEU A 177 -15.66 -5.31 4.10
CA LEU A 177 -14.40 -5.71 3.48
C LEU A 177 -14.22 -7.23 3.63
N PRO A 178 -13.85 -7.92 2.55
CA PRO A 178 -13.55 -9.35 2.66
C PRO A 178 -12.34 -9.55 3.59
N HIS A 179 -12.52 -10.29 4.66
CA HIS A 179 -11.44 -10.70 5.56
C HIS A 179 -10.53 -11.72 4.86
N ARG A 180 -9.76 -11.25 3.88
CA ARG A 180 -8.78 -12.08 3.18
C ARG A 180 -7.42 -11.88 3.82
N ARG A 181 -6.81 -12.99 4.29
CA ARG A 181 -5.44 -13.05 4.79
C ARG A 181 -5.23 -12.53 6.24
N ARG A 182 -6.24 -12.63 7.11
CA ARG A 182 -5.93 -12.65 8.52
C ARG A 182 -5.13 -13.93 8.77
N ALA A 183 -3.94 -13.83 9.29
CA ALA A 183 -3.23 -14.99 9.81
C ALA A 183 -3.93 -15.35 11.13
N ASP A 184 -4.87 -16.30 11.08
CA ASP A 184 -5.63 -16.74 12.26
C ASP A 184 -4.71 -17.36 13.33
N ASP A 185 -3.51 -17.78 12.94
CA ASP A 185 -2.48 -18.40 13.80
C ASP A 185 -1.40 -17.41 14.25
N ARG A 186 -1.64 -16.10 14.15
CA ARG A 186 -0.62 -15.10 14.47
C ARG A 186 -0.79 -14.56 15.88
N SER A 187 0.25 -14.70 16.70
CA SER A 187 0.40 -14.02 17.99
C SER A 187 0.34 -12.49 17.85
N ALA A 188 0.15 -11.77 18.95
CA ALA A 188 0.25 -10.33 18.97
C ALA A 188 1.62 -9.90 18.42
N TYR A 189 1.66 -8.86 17.57
CA TYR A 189 2.91 -8.49 16.89
C TYR A 189 4.05 -8.20 17.87
N ARG A 190 3.74 -7.72 19.09
CA ARG A 190 4.74 -7.42 20.12
C ARG A 190 5.57 -8.65 20.55
N GLU A 191 4.99 -9.85 20.48
CA GLU A 191 5.66 -11.11 20.88
C GLU A 191 6.79 -11.53 19.91
N TYR A 192 6.86 -10.91 18.74
CA TYR A 192 7.91 -11.19 17.75
C TYR A 192 9.19 -10.39 17.99
N TYR A 193 9.11 -9.35 18.82
CA TYR A 193 10.16 -8.36 18.98
C TYR A 193 10.98 -8.58 20.25
N ASP A 194 12.30 -8.47 20.08
CA ASP A 194 13.25 -8.13 21.13
C ASP A 194 13.56 -6.62 21.10
N ASP A 195 14.32 -6.11 22.05
CA ASP A 195 14.64 -4.69 22.15
C ASP A 195 15.41 -4.17 20.92
N GLU A 196 16.29 -5.01 20.36
CA GLU A 196 17.11 -4.65 19.19
C GLU A 196 16.25 -4.51 17.93
N SER A 197 15.44 -5.50 17.61
CA SER A 197 14.55 -5.49 16.45
C SER A 197 13.46 -4.42 16.55
N LYS A 198 12.96 -4.16 17.77
CA LYS A 198 12.05 -3.04 18.04
C LYS A 198 12.72 -1.71 17.70
N ALA A 199 13.92 -1.45 18.23
CA ALA A 199 14.65 -0.21 17.96
C ALA A 199 15.07 -0.08 16.49
N LEU A 200 15.31 -1.19 15.79
CA LEU A 200 15.60 -1.19 14.36
C LEU A 200 14.42 -0.65 13.54
N VAL A 201 13.19 -1.12 13.81
CA VAL A 201 11.97 -0.62 13.15
C VAL A 201 11.71 0.83 13.53
N GLU A 202 11.88 1.19 14.79
CA GLU A 202 11.70 2.57 15.28
C GLU A 202 12.59 3.56 14.51
N ARG A 203 13.87 3.23 14.36
CA ARG A 203 14.80 4.09 13.60
C ARG A 203 14.45 4.16 12.11
N HIS A 204 14.14 3.02 11.49
CA HIS A 204 13.90 2.98 10.03
C HIS A 204 12.58 3.65 9.64
N PHE A 205 11.55 3.52 10.46
CA PHE A 205 10.21 4.07 10.20
C PHE A 205 9.87 5.27 11.08
N ALA A 206 10.88 6.00 11.58
CA ALA A 206 10.67 7.15 12.46
C ALA A 206 9.71 8.17 11.87
N ALA A 207 9.80 8.45 10.56
CA ALA A 207 8.90 9.35 9.85
C ALA A 207 7.43 8.89 9.87
N ASP A 208 7.18 7.58 9.74
CA ASP A 208 5.82 7.02 9.82
C ASP A 208 5.28 7.10 11.26
N ILE A 209 6.13 6.79 12.23
CA ILE A 209 5.79 6.81 13.65
C ILE A 209 5.38 8.21 14.07
N GLU A 210 6.18 9.20 13.72
CA GLU A 210 5.92 10.61 14.02
C GLU A 210 4.68 11.12 13.28
N ALA A 211 4.62 10.94 11.95
CA ALA A 211 3.54 11.49 11.12
C ALA A 211 2.16 10.91 11.46
N PHE A 212 2.10 9.62 11.85
CA PHE A 212 0.83 8.94 12.13
C PHE A 212 0.59 8.68 13.62
N GLY A 213 1.49 9.11 14.51
CA GLY A 213 1.34 8.94 15.95
C GLY A 213 1.24 7.47 16.38
N TYR A 214 2.08 6.59 15.81
CA TYR A 214 2.12 5.19 16.19
C TYR A 214 3.00 4.97 17.40
N GLU A 215 2.58 4.02 18.25
CA GLU A 215 3.33 3.52 19.40
C GLU A 215 3.48 2.01 19.27
N PHE A 216 4.56 1.48 19.91
CA PHE A 216 4.80 0.04 19.95
C PHE A 216 3.78 -0.69 20.77
#